data_20b9201da7e60aa5283b055af4402909
#
_entry.id   20b9201da7e60aa5283b055af4402909
#
_cell.length_a   1.000
_cell.length_b   1.000
_cell.length_c   1.000
_cell.angle_alpha   90.00
_cell.angle_beta   90.00
_cell.angle_gamma   90.00
#
_symmetry.space_group_name_H-M   'P 1'
#
loop_
_entity.id
_entity.type
_entity.pdbx_description
1 polymer ?
#
loop_
_entity_poly.entity_id
_entity_poly.type
_entity_poly.pdbx_seq_one_letter_code
_entity_poly.pdbx_strand_id
1 'polypeptide(L)'
;MLVGLTNSIVGGEPILSLTISLRTVESEIADSLTKVQDNNKEVEIGSYPFFQAGKLGVSIVIRSEDQSKIDSCNSQILEFVNQNKIEVVDR
;
A
#
# COMPACT_ATOMS: atom_id res chain seq x y z
N MET A 1 7.05 -21.70 -7.47
CA MET A 1 6.59 -21.74 -7.03
C MET A 1 6.16 -21.72 -6.47
N LEU A 2 5.93 -21.43 -6.18
CA LEU A 2 5.42 -21.39 -5.59
C LEU A 2 4.89 -21.30 -5.01
N VAL A 3 4.87 -21.25 -4.93
CA VAL A 3 4.33 -21.23 -4.32
C VAL A 3 3.78 -21.11 -3.76
N GLY A 4 3.64 -21.03 -3.67
CA GLY A 4 3.22 -20.88 -3.12
C GLY A 4 2.52 -20.75 -2.60
N LEU A 5 2.40 -20.67 -2.52
CA LEU A 5 1.78 -20.49 -2.08
C LEU A 5 1.24 -20.60 -1.35
N THR A 6 1.50 -20.68 -1.19
CA THR A 6 0.89 -20.73 -0.52
C THR A 6 0.09 -20.34 -0.07
N ASN A 7 -0.15 -20.27 -0.03
CA ASN A 7 -1.00 -19.75 0.48
C ASN A 7 -1.55 -20.05 1.55
N SER A 8 -1.50 -19.91 1.96
CA SER A 8 -1.88 -20.10 3.27
C SER A 8 -3.24 -19.62 3.54
N ILE A 9 -4.11 -20.34 3.09
CA ILE A 9 -5.49 -20.02 3.35
C ILE A 9 -5.90 -20.86 4.53
N VAL A 10 -6.30 -20.22 5.59
CA VAL A 10 -6.71 -20.92 6.77
C VAL A 10 -8.20 -20.72 6.93
N GLY A 11 -8.96 -21.68 6.47
CA GLY A 11 -10.39 -21.71 6.66
C GLY A 11 -11.10 -20.47 6.18
N GLY A 12 -10.51 -19.78 5.24
CA GLY A 12 -11.11 -18.55 4.80
C GLY A 12 -10.67 -18.17 3.43
N GLU A 13 -10.92 -16.94 3.11
CA GLU A 13 -10.60 -16.41 1.80
C GLU A 13 -9.18 -15.90 1.75
N PRO A 14 -8.55 -16.00 0.58
CA PRO A 14 -7.20 -15.48 0.46
C PRO A 14 -7.20 -13.97 0.65
N ILE A 15 -6.14 -13.48 1.26
CA ILE A 15 -5.98 -12.05 1.43
C ILE A 15 -5.17 -11.53 0.26
N LEU A 16 -5.72 -10.56 -0.43
CA LEU A 16 -5.06 -9.92 -1.55
C LEU A 16 -4.19 -8.78 -1.03
N SER A 17 -3.13 -8.49 -1.73
CA SER A 17 -2.27 -7.39 -1.33
C SER A 17 -1.77 -6.64 -2.55
N LEU A 18 -1.53 -5.35 -2.35
CA LEU A 18 -0.99 -4.48 -3.39
C LEU A 18 0.07 -3.61 -2.74
N THR A 19 1.23 -3.53 -3.38
CA THR A 19 2.34 -2.74 -2.85
C THR A 19 2.60 -1.56 -3.77
N ILE A 20 2.70 -0.37 -3.19
CA ILE A 20 3.03 0.85 -3.91
C ILE A 20 4.25 1.44 -3.25
N SER A 21 5.30 1.66 -4.03
CA SER A 21 6.52 2.25 -3.52
C SER A 21 6.59 3.72 -3.94
N LEU A 22 6.85 4.59 -2.96
CA LEU A 22 6.88 6.02 -3.19
C LEU A 22 8.24 6.57 -2.80
N ARG A 23 8.70 7.56 -3.55
CA ARG A 23 9.97 8.23 -3.23
C ARG A 23 9.67 9.43 -2.34
N THR A 24 9.44 9.14 -1.08
CA THR A 24 9.14 10.16 -0.10
C THR A 24 9.48 9.60 1.28
N VAL A 25 9.25 10.38 2.31
CA VAL A 25 9.44 9.89 3.67
C VAL A 25 8.09 9.68 4.33
N GLU A 26 8.06 8.82 5.33
CA GLU A 26 6.81 8.45 5.98
C GLU A 26 6.10 9.66 6.57
N SER A 27 6.84 10.60 7.12
CA SER A 27 6.24 11.79 7.74
C SER A 27 5.46 12.63 6.73
N GLU A 28 5.83 12.58 5.47
CA GLU A 28 5.15 13.34 4.43
C GLU A 28 3.78 12.76 4.08
N ILE A 29 3.59 11.49 4.33
CA ILE A 29 2.37 10.81 3.91
C ILE A 29 1.53 10.32 5.08
N ALA A 30 2.01 10.45 6.31
CA ALA A 30 1.34 9.89 7.47
C ALA A 30 -0.11 10.37 7.60
N ASP A 31 -0.33 11.66 7.47
CA ASP A 31 -1.68 12.22 7.59
C ASP A 31 -2.58 11.73 6.47
N SER A 32 -2.06 11.69 5.25
CA SER A 32 -2.84 11.22 4.11
C SER A 32 -3.19 9.76 4.26
N LEU A 33 -2.24 8.94 4.72
CA LEU A 33 -2.50 7.52 4.93
C LEU A 33 -3.54 7.30 6.01
N THR A 34 -3.49 8.12 7.06
CA THR A 34 -4.49 8.02 8.13
C THR A 34 -5.88 8.29 7.58
N LYS A 35 -6.01 9.31 6.72
CA LYS A 35 -7.30 9.61 6.12
C LYS A 35 -7.79 8.48 5.22
N VAL A 36 -6.89 7.91 4.43
CA VAL A 36 -7.25 6.80 3.57
C VAL A 36 -7.68 5.60 4.41
N GLN A 37 -6.96 5.32 5.49
CA GLN A 37 -7.30 4.22 6.37
C GLN A 37 -8.67 4.44 7.02
N ASP A 38 -8.97 5.66 7.43
CA ASP A 38 -10.27 5.99 8.02
C ASP A 38 -11.41 5.80 7.04
N ASN A 39 -11.16 6.06 5.76
CA ASN A 39 -12.16 5.88 4.72
C ASN A 39 -12.27 4.42 4.27
N ASN A 40 -11.32 3.59 4.64
CA ASN A 40 -11.26 2.20 4.20
C ASN A 40 -10.97 1.29 5.39
N LYS A 41 -11.84 1.29 6.37
CA LYS A 41 -11.60 0.56 7.63
C LYS A 41 -11.52 -0.94 7.47
N GLU A 42 -12.05 -1.47 6.39
CA GLU A 42 -12.00 -2.90 6.13
C GLU A 42 -10.73 -3.32 5.40
N VAL A 43 -9.89 -2.34 5.05
CA VAL A 43 -8.63 -2.58 4.36
C VAL A 43 -7.50 -2.32 5.32
N GLU A 44 -6.50 -3.17 5.30
CA GLU A 44 -5.32 -2.99 6.13
C GLU A 44 -4.24 -2.27 5.32
N ILE A 45 -3.76 -1.17 5.85
CA ILE A 45 -2.72 -0.38 5.18
C ILE A 45 -1.51 -0.31 6.09
N GLY A 46 -0.35 -0.68 5.55
CA GLY A 46 0.91 -0.58 6.27
C GLY A 46 1.89 0.24 5.47
N SER A 47 2.79 0.93 6.14
CA SER A 47 3.86 1.67 5.49
C SER A 47 5.20 1.17 6.00
N TYR A 48 6.13 0.99 5.09
CA TYR A 48 7.44 0.44 5.40
C TYR A 48 8.51 1.29 4.73
N PRO A 49 9.36 1.97 5.50
CA PRO A 49 10.40 2.77 4.89
C PRO A 49 11.47 1.88 4.26
N PHE A 50 12.08 2.37 3.21
CA PHE A 50 13.20 1.67 2.58
C PHE A 50 14.24 2.67 2.11
N PHE A 51 15.42 2.16 1.86
CA PHE A 51 16.52 2.96 1.37
C PHE A 51 17.11 2.23 0.15
N GLN A 52 17.10 2.89 -0.98
CA GLN A 52 17.56 2.28 -2.21
C GLN A 52 18.27 3.30 -3.07
N ALA A 53 19.42 2.92 -3.59
CA ALA A 53 20.21 3.78 -4.48
C ALA A 53 20.53 5.13 -3.84
N GLY A 54 20.76 5.13 -2.53
CA GLY A 54 21.10 6.34 -1.82
C GLY A 54 19.92 7.26 -1.55
N LYS A 55 18.71 6.78 -1.76
CA LYS A 55 17.50 7.60 -1.57
C LYS A 55 16.51 6.90 -0.68
N LEU A 56 15.81 7.70 0.10
CA LEU A 56 14.77 7.20 0.97
C LEU A 56 13.47 7.01 0.21
N GLY A 57 12.68 6.06 0.67
CA GLY A 57 11.37 5.84 0.12
C GLY A 57 10.48 5.13 1.12
N VAL A 58 9.21 4.97 0.76
CA VAL A 58 8.24 4.28 1.60
C VAL A 58 7.43 3.34 0.72
N SER A 59 7.30 2.10 1.16
CA SER A 59 6.42 1.13 0.50
C SER A 59 5.11 1.08 1.25
N ILE A 60 4.02 1.21 0.54
CA ILE A 60 2.69 1.13 1.13
C ILE A 60 2.09 -0.19 0.70
N VAL A 61 1.67 -0.99 1.67
CA VAL A 61 1.06 -2.28 1.40
C VAL A 61 -0.40 -2.21 1.80
N ILE A 62 -1.27 -2.53 0.85
CA ILE A 62 -2.71 -2.54 1.06
C ILE A 62 -3.16 -4.00 1.03
N ARG A 63 -3.89 -4.42 2.05
CA ARG A 63 -4.38 -5.79 2.13
C ARG A 63 -5.87 -5.81 2.39
N SER A 64 -6.56 -6.70 1.70
CA SER A 64 -8.00 -6.89 1.88
C SER A 64 -8.41 -8.20 1.22
N GLU A 65 -9.56 -8.70 1.63
CA GLU A 65 -10.14 -9.88 0.99
C GLU A 65 -10.88 -9.49 -0.30
N ASP A 66 -11.12 -8.22 -0.50
CA ASP A 66 -11.92 -7.72 -1.62
C ASP A 66 -11.06 -6.84 -2.54
N GLN A 67 -10.93 -7.28 -3.79
CA GLN A 67 -10.14 -6.55 -4.76
C GLN A 67 -10.71 -5.16 -5.01
N SER A 68 -12.02 -5.02 -4.99
CA SER A 68 -12.65 -3.71 -5.20
C SER A 68 -12.24 -2.72 -4.13
N LYS A 69 -12.10 -3.18 -2.90
CA LYS A 69 -11.68 -2.31 -1.81
C LYS A 69 -10.22 -1.91 -1.95
N ILE A 70 -9.39 -2.85 -2.42
CA ILE A 70 -7.99 -2.54 -2.69
C ILE A 70 -7.88 -1.51 -3.79
N ASP A 71 -8.66 -1.67 -4.86
CA ASP A 71 -8.63 -0.73 -5.97
C ASP A 71 -9.07 0.66 -5.55
N SER A 72 -10.12 0.74 -4.75
CA SER A 72 -10.60 2.01 -4.24
C SER A 72 -9.54 2.70 -3.38
N CYS A 73 -8.94 1.93 -2.48
CA CYS A 73 -7.89 2.45 -1.62
C CYS A 73 -6.68 2.91 -2.44
N ASN A 74 -6.29 2.11 -3.43
CA ASN A 74 -5.20 2.45 -4.32
C ASN A 74 -5.45 3.76 -5.04
N SER A 75 -6.68 3.95 -5.54
CA SER A 75 -7.03 5.20 -6.21
C SER A 75 -6.88 6.40 -5.29
N GLN A 76 -7.30 6.26 -4.04
CA GLN A 76 -7.18 7.34 -3.09
C GLN A 76 -5.72 7.66 -2.78
N ILE A 77 -4.90 6.63 -2.67
CA ILE A 77 -3.48 6.83 -2.42
C ILE A 77 -2.82 7.52 -3.62
N LEU A 78 -3.13 7.06 -4.82
CA LEU A 78 -2.55 7.66 -6.01
C LEU A 78 -3.00 9.11 -6.17
N GLU A 79 -4.22 9.43 -5.75
CA GLU A 79 -4.71 10.79 -5.82
C GLU A 79 -3.88 11.74 -4.96
N PHE A 80 -3.63 11.38 -3.70
CA PHE A 80 -2.83 12.27 -2.87
C PHE A 80 -1.37 12.29 -3.31
N VAL A 81 -0.88 11.18 -3.84
CA VAL A 81 0.48 11.12 -4.38
C VAL A 81 0.62 12.12 -5.51
N ASN A 82 -0.37 12.15 -6.40
CA ASN A 82 -0.35 13.08 -7.51
C ASN A 82 -0.50 14.53 -7.05
N GLN A 83 -1.36 14.78 -6.08
CA GLN A 83 -1.56 16.12 -5.54
C GLN A 83 -0.30 16.67 -4.87
N ASN A 84 0.46 15.80 -4.24
CA ASN A 84 1.67 16.20 -3.55
C ASN A 84 2.92 16.05 -4.41
N LYS A 85 2.74 15.68 -5.66
CA LYS A 85 3.84 15.50 -6.61
C LYS A 85 4.89 14.50 -6.11
N ILE A 86 4.41 13.44 -5.49
CA ILE A 86 5.27 12.38 -5.01
C ILE A 86 5.52 11.41 -6.16
N GLU A 87 6.77 11.00 -6.31
CA GLU A 87 7.14 10.09 -7.39
C GLU A 87 6.86 8.65 -6.97
N VAL A 88 6.22 7.90 -7.85
CA VAL A 88 6.01 6.47 -7.65
C VAL A 88 7.25 5.73 -8.15
N VAL A 89 7.79 4.89 -7.31
CA VAL A 89 8.99 4.15 -7.64
C VAL A 89 8.60 2.75 -8.11
N ASP A 90 9.17 2.34 -9.23
CA ASP A 90 8.96 1.00 -9.74
C ASP A 90 10.04 0.10 -9.15
N ARG A 91 9.61 -0.89 -8.41
CA ARG A 91 10.55 -1.79 -7.73
C ARG A 91 10.46 -3.19 -8.25
#